data_980d4378e4aa638c211c3f1a57c68851
#
_entry.id   980d4378e4aa638c211c3f1a57c68851
#
_cell.length_a   1.000
_cell.length_b   1.000
_cell.length_c   1.000
_cell.angle_alpha   90.00
_cell.angle_beta   90.00
_cell.angle_gamma   90.00
#
_symmetry.space_group_name_H-M   'P 1'
#
loop_
_entity.id
_entity.type
_entity.pdbx_description
1 polymer ?
#
loop_
_entity_poly.entity_id
_entity_poly.type
_entity_poly.pdbx_seq_one_letter_code
_entity_poly.pdbx_strand_id
1 'polypeptide(L)'
;MKNKYLSFILLLSSAAWISCGKSNKKSTAIPATPVVVQSVTKTDAKYYDQFAGTVVAINTVELRAQVSGFITGIYFKEGEVVPKGKVLYEIDRRLYEAAVLQAQANLQSAKASTNRAQKDVDRYSQLLKQDAVARQIYDNAVATLETSQSQVTAAAAQLTSARTNLGFAVIRAPFTGKIGISQVRLGSQISTGSTLLNTISSESPIAVDFVVDEGNINRFVQLQDKIIKADSTFKVQLPGGINYQYPGRISVIDRGVNNQTGTIRVRIRFPNPKNQLIDGMSCVLNVLNTASGNQITIPYKAVVEQMGEFFVYVAQDTIVHQHKIQIGPKVKSNIVVLEGIKEGDKIVTEGLQKLRDGGHITLGQPKQAPQGQQPGK
;
A
#
# COMPACT_ATOMS: atom_id res chain seq x y z
N MET A 1 -86.45 52.11 -50.23
CA MET A 1 -85.67 51.00 -50.71
C MET A 1 -84.65 50.54 -49.68
N LYS A 2 -85.03 50.15 -48.43
CA LYS A 2 -84.08 49.77 -47.37
C LYS A 2 -84.52 48.55 -46.51
N ASN A 3 -85.62 47.87 -46.80
CA ASN A 3 -86.16 46.82 -45.96
C ASN A 3 -86.20 45.37 -46.60
N LYS A 4 -85.63 45.20 -47.81
CA LYS A 4 -85.65 43.84 -48.45
C LYS A 4 -84.38 43.01 -48.24
N TYR A 5 -83.30 43.59 -47.71
CA TYR A 5 -82.05 42.85 -47.47
C TYR A 5 -81.93 42.28 -46.04
N LEU A 6 -82.76 42.78 -45.10
CA LEU A 6 -82.67 42.33 -43.71
C LEU A 6 -83.39 40.98 -43.48
N SER A 7 -84.38 40.63 -44.34
CA SER A 7 -85.11 39.33 -44.25
C SER A 7 -84.31 38.13 -44.84
N PHE A 8 -83.34 38.42 -45.74
CA PHE A 8 -82.60 37.39 -46.43
C PHE A 8 -81.36 36.91 -45.58
N ILE A 9 -80.85 37.74 -44.66
CA ILE A 9 -79.75 37.42 -43.75
C ILE A 9 -80.28 36.62 -42.58
N LEU A 10 -81.54 36.74 -42.17
CA LEU A 10 -82.10 35.99 -41.03
C LEU A 10 -82.43 34.52 -41.36
N LEU A 11 -82.64 34.18 -42.66
CA LEU A 11 -82.96 32.82 -43.10
C LEU A 11 -81.69 31.96 -43.36
N LEU A 12 -80.50 32.54 -43.49
CA LEU A 12 -79.22 31.78 -43.64
C LEU A 12 -78.56 31.43 -42.32
N SER A 13 -78.99 31.96 -41.17
CA SER A 13 -78.43 31.72 -39.88
C SER A 13 -79.00 30.50 -39.13
N SER A 14 -80.09 29.93 -39.63
CA SER A 14 -80.84 28.86 -39.01
C SER A 14 -80.45 27.42 -39.49
N ALA A 15 -79.51 27.29 -40.47
CA ALA A 15 -79.09 25.99 -41.03
C ALA A 15 -77.74 25.46 -40.47
N ALA A 16 -77.15 26.16 -39.53
CA ALA A 16 -75.77 25.77 -39.03
C ALA A 16 -75.73 25.00 -37.71
N TRP A 17 -76.84 24.49 -37.20
CA TRP A 17 -76.89 23.86 -35.84
C TRP A 17 -77.24 22.39 -35.82
N ILE A 18 -77.08 21.60 -36.86
CA ILE A 18 -77.28 20.19 -36.87
C ILE A 18 -76.02 19.49 -37.49
N SER A 19 -74.90 19.59 -36.83
CA SER A 19 -73.78 18.66 -37.08
C SER A 19 -73.15 18.24 -35.72
N CYS A 20 -73.91 17.49 -34.94
CA CYS A 20 -73.36 16.80 -33.77
C CYS A 20 -72.90 15.41 -34.24
N GLY A 21 -71.73 15.41 -34.96
CA GLY A 21 -71.04 14.20 -35.32
C GLY A 21 -70.46 13.56 -34.03
N LYS A 22 -70.94 12.38 -33.70
CA LYS A 22 -70.35 11.45 -32.70
C LYS A 22 -68.87 11.33 -33.01
N SER A 23 -68.02 12.08 -32.30
CA SER A 23 -66.57 11.83 -32.25
C SER A 23 -66.38 10.49 -31.55
N ASN A 24 -66.21 9.43 -32.33
CA ASN A 24 -65.63 8.18 -31.86
C ASN A 24 -64.21 8.52 -31.39
N LYS A 25 -64.01 8.82 -30.08
CA LYS A 25 -62.71 8.78 -29.45
C LYS A 25 -62.21 7.32 -29.60
N LYS A 26 -61.56 7.01 -30.72
CA LYS A 26 -60.64 5.91 -30.77
C LYS A 26 -59.63 6.20 -29.66
N SER A 27 -59.77 5.50 -28.55
CA SER A 27 -58.71 5.36 -27.55
C SER A 27 -57.49 4.93 -28.34
N THR A 28 -56.58 5.85 -28.60
CA THR A 28 -55.26 5.55 -29.14
C THR A 28 -54.58 4.81 -28.02
N ALA A 29 -54.76 3.47 -28.01
CA ALA A 29 -53.92 2.62 -27.14
C ALA A 29 -52.50 2.97 -27.46
N ILE A 30 -51.79 3.52 -26.48
CA ILE A 30 -50.36 3.82 -26.58
C ILE A 30 -49.70 2.48 -26.97
N PRO A 31 -49.03 2.38 -28.12
CA PRO A 31 -48.46 1.12 -28.56
C PRO A 31 -47.50 0.58 -27.49
N ALA A 32 -47.79 -0.61 -26.97
CA ALA A 32 -46.96 -1.21 -25.96
C ALA A 32 -45.52 -1.43 -26.52
N THR A 33 -44.53 -1.02 -25.78
CA THR A 33 -43.12 -1.12 -26.21
C THR A 33 -42.62 -2.56 -25.99
N PRO A 34 -42.09 -3.23 -27.03
CA PRO A 34 -41.49 -4.55 -26.84
C PRO A 34 -40.19 -4.45 -26.03
N VAL A 35 -40.08 -5.21 -24.95
CA VAL A 35 -38.96 -5.20 -24.04
C VAL A 35 -38.49 -6.60 -23.67
N VAL A 36 -37.21 -6.75 -23.39
CA VAL A 36 -36.63 -7.93 -22.78
C VAL A 36 -36.50 -7.67 -21.28
N VAL A 37 -37.01 -8.59 -20.48
CA VAL A 37 -36.90 -8.53 -19.02
C VAL A 37 -36.00 -9.64 -18.49
N GLN A 38 -35.33 -9.38 -17.39
CA GLN A 38 -34.50 -10.33 -16.65
C GLN A 38 -34.88 -10.27 -15.18
N SER A 39 -35.04 -11.43 -14.54
CA SER A 39 -35.27 -11.49 -13.10
C SER A 39 -33.97 -11.15 -12.34
N VAL A 40 -34.12 -10.33 -11.33
CA VAL A 40 -33.02 -9.93 -10.42
C VAL A 40 -32.71 -11.11 -9.52
N THR A 41 -31.45 -11.51 -9.52
CA THR A 41 -30.92 -12.57 -8.66
C THR A 41 -29.73 -12.08 -7.85
N LYS A 42 -29.54 -12.63 -6.68
CA LYS A 42 -28.30 -12.47 -5.93
C LYS A 42 -27.22 -13.36 -6.50
N THR A 43 -26.05 -12.81 -6.69
CA THR A 43 -24.87 -13.56 -7.15
C THR A 43 -23.68 -13.29 -6.24
N ASP A 44 -22.75 -14.22 -6.16
CA ASP A 44 -21.48 -14.01 -5.43
C ASP A 44 -20.61 -12.99 -6.19
N ALA A 45 -20.84 -11.71 -5.88
CA ALA A 45 -20.16 -10.59 -6.50
C ALA A 45 -18.88 -10.26 -5.71
N LYS A 46 -17.75 -10.82 -6.15
CA LYS A 46 -16.43 -10.47 -5.59
C LYS A 46 -15.86 -9.27 -6.31
N TYR A 47 -15.68 -8.18 -5.58
CA TYR A 47 -15.06 -6.97 -6.10
C TYR A 47 -14.01 -6.42 -5.13
N TYR A 48 -13.10 -5.63 -5.66
CA TYR A 48 -11.94 -5.13 -4.95
C TYR A 48 -11.90 -3.62 -5.01
N ASP A 49 -11.65 -3.00 -3.87
CA ASP A 49 -11.29 -1.60 -3.81
C ASP A 49 -9.82 -1.45 -4.20
N GLN A 50 -9.52 -0.39 -4.94
CA GLN A 50 -8.19 -0.12 -5.44
C GLN A 50 -7.55 1.02 -4.66
N PHE A 51 -6.34 0.76 -4.17
CA PHE A 51 -5.53 1.75 -3.47
C PHE A 51 -4.19 1.89 -4.19
N ALA A 52 -3.75 3.14 -4.38
CA ALA A 52 -2.38 3.39 -4.83
C ALA A 52 -1.42 2.99 -3.71
N GLY A 53 -0.44 2.17 -4.02
CA GLY A 53 0.56 1.69 -3.07
C GLY A 53 1.97 1.86 -3.60
N THR A 54 2.92 1.85 -2.67
CA THR A 54 4.35 1.85 -2.96
C THR A 54 4.97 0.62 -2.33
N VAL A 55 5.73 -0.11 -3.12
CA VAL A 55 6.52 -1.24 -2.64
C VAL A 55 7.67 -0.69 -1.80
N VAL A 56 7.88 -1.24 -0.60
CA VAL A 56 8.94 -0.84 0.31
C VAL A 56 9.65 -2.06 0.87
N ALA A 57 10.97 -2.01 0.91
CA ALA A 57 11.75 -3.02 1.59
C ALA A 57 11.47 -2.96 3.11
N ILE A 58 11.34 -4.12 3.76
CA ILE A 58 11.07 -4.16 5.21
C ILE A 58 12.26 -3.62 6.00
N ASN A 59 13.47 -3.96 5.56
CA ASN A 59 14.71 -3.44 6.13
C ASN A 59 15.53 -2.79 5.01
N THR A 60 15.89 -1.53 5.20
CA THR A 60 16.81 -0.79 4.33
C THR A 60 17.82 -0.09 5.20
N VAL A 61 19.10 -0.23 4.89
CA VAL A 61 20.19 0.43 5.59
C VAL A 61 21.17 1.04 4.59
N GLU A 62 21.48 2.32 4.80
CA GLU A 62 22.56 3.01 4.14
C GLU A 62 23.87 2.64 4.83
N LEU A 63 24.78 2.00 4.10
CA LEU A 63 26.10 1.68 4.57
C LEU A 63 26.99 2.93 4.45
N ARG A 64 27.33 3.51 5.59
CA ARG A 64 28.20 4.69 5.67
C ARG A 64 29.50 4.32 6.38
N ALA A 65 30.59 4.97 5.96
CA ALA A 65 31.90 4.79 6.60
C ALA A 65 31.88 5.33 8.03
N GLN A 66 32.38 4.54 8.99
CA GLN A 66 32.53 4.94 10.40
C GLN A 66 33.92 5.40 10.73
N VAL A 67 34.88 5.17 9.83
CA VAL A 67 36.27 5.63 9.92
C VAL A 67 36.71 6.18 8.56
N SER A 68 37.70 7.08 8.55
CA SER A 68 38.23 7.69 7.34
C SER A 68 39.38 6.87 6.76
N GLY A 69 39.62 6.95 5.47
CA GLY A 69 40.73 6.26 4.81
C GLY A 69 40.46 6.05 3.32
N PHE A 70 41.20 5.13 2.71
CA PHE A 70 41.03 4.75 1.31
C PHE A 70 40.42 3.35 1.21
N ILE A 71 39.54 3.14 0.22
CA ILE A 71 38.98 1.80 -0.06
C ILE A 71 40.08 0.94 -0.67
N THR A 72 40.42 -0.15 -0.01
CA THR A 72 41.43 -1.12 -0.44
C THR A 72 40.82 -2.41 -0.99
N GLY A 73 39.53 -2.68 -0.67
CA GLY A 73 38.84 -3.86 -1.16
C GLY A 73 37.33 -3.67 -1.28
N ILE A 74 36.74 -4.28 -2.34
CA ILE A 74 35.29 -4.42 -2.54
C ILE A 74 35.04 -5.91 -2.83
N TYR A 75 34.22 -6.58 -1.99
CA TYR A 75 34.10 -8.05 -1.97
C TYR A 75 32.71 -8.56 -2.34
N PHE A 76 32.00 -7.82 -3.16
CA PHE A 76 30.67 -8.20 -3.67
C PHE A 76 30.53 -7.79 -5.13
N LYS A 77 29.51 -8.35 -5.79
CA LYS A 77 29.03 -7.88 -7.10
C LYS A 77 27.81 -6.98 -6.88
N GLU A 78 27.75 -5.88 -7.62
CA GLU A 78 26.59 -4.97 -7.57
C GLU A 78 25.30 -5.71 -7.91
N GLY A 79 24.26 -5.49 -7.11
CA GLY A 79 22.97 -6.14 -7.28
C GLY A 79 22.87 -7.59 -6.77
N GLU A 80 23.94 -8.17 -6.17
CA GLU A 80 23.87 -9.52 -5.60
C GLU A 80 23.15 -9.53 -4.24
N VAL A 81 22.64 -10.69 -3.85
CA VAL A 81 22.13 -10.93 -2.50
C VAL A 81 23.28 -11.36 -1.60
N VAL A 82 23.58 -10.56 -0.60
CA VAL A 82 24.68 -10.81 0.36
C VAL A 82 24.12 -11.34 1.69
N PRO A 83 24.72 -12.39 2.27
CA PRO A 83 24.35 -12.88 3.57
C PRO A 83 24.83 -11.95 4.69
N LYS A 84 24.12 -11.95 5.83
CA LYS A 84 24.54 -11.24 7.05
C LYS A 84 25.97 -11.58 7.42
N GLY A 85 26.79 -10.56 7.75
CA GLY A 85 28.17 -10.70 8.18
C GLY A 85 29.21 -10.79 7.04
N LYS A 86 28.80 -10.97 5.78
CA LYS A 86 29.72 -10.94 4.64
C LYS A 86 30.47 -9.60 4.61
N VAL A 87 31.78 -9.66 4.41
CA VAL A 87 32.60 -8.46 4.18
C VAL A 87 32.19 -7.84 2.87
N LEU A 88 31.95 -6.54 2.86
CA LEU A 88 31.52 -5.77 1.68
C LEU A 88 32.64 -4.85 1.23
N TYR A 89 33.17 -4.04 2.14
CA TYR A 89 34.24 -3.10 1.88
C TYR A 89 35.38 -3.25 2.90
N GLU A 90 36.56 -2.94 2.48
CA GLU A 90 37.73 -2.82 3.34
C GLU A 90 38.41 -1.44 3.12
N ILE A 91 38.64 -0.78 4.22
CA ILE A 91 39.35 0.50 4.29
C ILE A 91 40.80 0.21 4.68
N ASP A 92 41.76 1.00 4.28
CA ASP A 92 43.16 0.84 4.63
C ASP A 92 43.34 0.72 6.16
N ARG A 93 43.71 -0.49 6.59
CA ARG A 93 43.78 -0.89 8.00
C ARG A 93 45.06 -0.53 8.67
N ARG A 94 46.14 -0.24 7.90
CA ARG A 94 47.53 -0.09 8.42
C ARG A 94 47.62 0.91 9.56
N LEU A 95 46.96 2.06 9.41
CA LEU A 95 46.98 3.09 10.47
C LEU A 95 46.23 2.58 11.74
N TYR A 96 45.14 1.92 11.60
CA TYR A 96 44.34 1.40 12.73
C TYR A 96 45.03 0.22 13.41
N GLU A 97 45.70 -0.65 12.67
CA GLU A 97 46.52 -1.74 13.20
C GLU A 97 47.70 -1.22 14.02
N ALA A 98 48.38 -0.20 13.52
CA ALA A 98 49.44 0.46 14.26
C ALA A 98 48.94 1.11 15.56
N ALA A 99 47.75 1.75 15.53
CA ALA A 99 47.13 2.31 16.74
C ALA A 99 46.77 1.23 17.78
N VAL A 100 46.30 0.05 17.35
CA VAL A 100 46.07 -1.08 18.24
C VAL A 100 47.37 -1.58 18.89
N LEU A 101 48.42 -1.74 18.10
CA LEU A 101 49.72 -2.16 18.62
C LEU A 101 50.26 -1.16 19.64
N GLN A 102 50.15 0.13 19.37
CA GLN A 102 50.58 1.20 20.30
C GLN A 102 49.78 1.13 21.61
N ALA A 103 48.45 1.04 21.53
CA ALA A 103 47.60 0.96 22.72
C ALA A 103 47.86 -0.32 23.52
N GLN A 104 48.17 -1.42 22.85
CA GLN A 104 48.51 -2.71 23.51
C GLN A 104 49.83 -2.60 24.26
N ALA A 105 50.85 -1.93 23.69
CA ALA A 105 52.13 -1.69 24.37
C ALA A 105 51.94 -0.78 25.59
N ASN A 106 51.12 0.24 25.51
CA ASN A 106 50.81 1.13 26.64
C ASN A 106 50.12 0.36 27.78
N LEU A 107 49.17 -0.51 27.45
CA LEU A 107 48.51 -1.38 28.46
C LEU A 107 49.51 -2.32 29.12
N GLN A 108 50.45 -2.89 28.37
CA GLN A 108 51.47 -3.77 28.93
C GLN A 108 52.40 -3.04 29.87
N SER A 109 52.83 -1.78 29.52
CA SER A 109 53.61 -0.90 30.37
C SER A 109 52.87 -0.58 31.69
N ALA A 110 51.59 -0.17 31.61
CA ALA A 110 50.75 0.09 32.80
C ALA A 110 50.64 -1.12 33.72
N LYS A 111 50.41 -2.34 33.14
CA LYS A 111 50.41 -3.60 33.93
C LYS A 111 51.75 -3.87 34.61
N ALA A 112 52.88 -3.63 33.97
CA ALA A 112 54.20 -3.81 34.56
C ALA A 112 54.39 -2.84 35.74
N SER A 113 53.96 -1.59 35.63
CA SER A 113 54.00 -0.58 36.69
C SER A 113 53.14 -1.02 37.91
N THR A 114 51.93 -1.47 37.64
CA THR A 114 51.02 -2.01 38.70
C THR A 114 51.61 -3.20 39.41
N ASN A 115 52.22 -4.15 38.67
CA ASN A 115 52.89 -5.29 39.26
C ASN A 115 54.06 -4.89 40.17
N ARG A 116 54.80 -3.86 39.84
CA ARG A 116 55.86 -3.27 40.68
C ARG A 116 55.23 -2.70 41.96
N ALA A 117 54.22 -1.81 41.83
CA ALA A 117 53.53 -1.19 42.95
C ALA A 117 52.91 -2.24 43.90
N GLN A 118 52.35 -3.32 43.36
CA GLN A 118 51.84 -4.42 44.16
C GLN A 118 52.94 -5.09 45.01
N LYS A 119 54.09 -5.37 44.40
CA LYS A 119 55.22 -5.97 45.13
C LYS A 119 55.76 -5.03 46.22
N ASP A 120 55.70 -3.70 46.01
CA ASP A 120 56.08 -2.72 47.02
C ASP A 120 55.09 -2.70 48.18
N VAL A 121 53.78 -2.75 47.92
CA VAL A 121 52.73 -2.86 48.95
C VAL A 121 52.89 -4.15 49.74
N ASP A 122 53.13 -5.28 49.08
CA ASP A 122 53.31 -6.60 49.73
C ASP A 122 54.56 -6.55 50.66
N ARG A 123 55.66 -5.97 50.21
CA ARG A 123 56.90 -5.80 50.98
C ARG A 123 56.69 -4.88 52.19
N TYR A 124 56.12 -3.70 52.00
CA TYR A 124 55.89 -2.74 53.10
C TYR A 124 54.82 -3.26 54.07
N SER A 125 53.86 -4.04 53.65
CA SER A 125 52.90 -4.70 54.52
C SER A 125 53.60 -5.69 55.47
N GLN A 126 54.60 -6.45 54.97
CA GLN A 126 55.38 -7.38 55.83
C GLN A 126 56.28 -6.65 56.81
N LEU A 127 56.96 -5.57 56.37
CA LEU A 127 57.82 -4.77 57.22
C LEU A 127 57.04 -4.01 58.31
N LEU A 128 55.81 -3.52 57.98
CA LEU A 128 54.95 -2.86 58.93
C LEU A 128 54.49 -3.82 60.07
N LYS A 129 54.25 -5.09 59.76
CA LYS A 129 53.91 -6.12 60.76
C LYS A 129 55.07 -6.42 61.71
N GLN A 130 56.32 -6.02 61.36
CA GLN A 130 57.51 -6.18 62.13
C GLN A 130 57.97 -4.85 62.79
N ASP A 131 57.10 -3.84 62.74
CA ASP A 131 57.41 -2.45 63.19
C ASP A 131 58.68 -1.83 62.55
N ALA A 132 59.09 -2.33 61.36
CA ALA A 132 60.35 -1.95 60.69
C ALA A 132 60.18 -0.74 59.74
N VAL A 133 58.93 -0.24 59.52
CA VAL A 133 58.65 0.95 58.70
C VAL A 133 57.54 1.78 59.27
N ALA A 134 57.55 3.09 58.98
CA ALA A 134 56.45 3.98 59.34
C ALA A 134 55.19 3.72 58.52
N ARG A 135 54.01 3.73 59.15
CA ARG A 135 52.69 3.50 58.52
C ARG A 135 52.47 4.38 57.28
N GLN A 136 52.95 5.64 57.27
CA GLN A 136 52.86 6.54 56.15
C GLN A 136 53.50 5.97 54.86
N ILE A 137 54.58 5.20 54.96
CA ILE A 137 55.28 4.58 53.80
C ILE A 137 54.39 3.50 53.21
N TYR A 138 53.73 2.71 54.02
CA TYR A 138 52.76 1.68 53.57
C TYR A 138 51.53 2.37 52.90
N ASP A 139 50.96 3.39 53.55
CA ASP A 139 49.77 4.12 53.00
C ASP A 139 50.10 4.78 51.64
N ASN A 140 51.30 5.34 51.48
CA ASN A 140 51.77 5.89 50.20
C ASN A 140 51.95 4.79 49.12
N ALA A 141 52.39 3.60 49.49
CA ALA A 141 52.53 2.48 48.55
C ALA A 141 51.14 1.99 48.08
N VAL A 142 50.14 1.93 48.98
CA VAL A 142 48.76 1.59 48.66
C VAL A 142 48.18 2.63 47.69
N ALA A 143 48.33 3.91 47.95
CA ALA A 143 47.86 4.95 47.08
C ALA A 143 48.53 4.92 45.67
N THR A 144 49.83 4.55 45.63
CA THR A 144 50.53 4.33 44.37
C THR A 144 49.98 3.13 43.59
N LEU A 145 49.66 2.05 44.27
CA LEU A 145 49.04 0.89 43.68
C LEU A 145 47.66 1.22 43.08
N GLU A 146 46.82 1.94 43.84
CA GLU A 146 45.49 2.36 43.34
C GLU A 146 45.62 3.27 42.10
N THR A 147 46.56 4.18 42.09
CA THR A 147 46.84 5.04 40.91
C THR A 147 47.30 4.19 39.73
N SER A 148 48.18 3.21 39.94
CA SER A 148 48.66 2.34 38.87
C SER A 148 47.56 1.43 38.33
N GLN A 149 46.62 0.97 39.17
CA GLN A 149 45.47 0.21 38.74
C GLN A 149 44.52 1.05 37.89
N SER A 150 44.31 2.32 38.25
CA SER A 150 43.55 3.28 37.47
C SER A 150 44.17 3.48 36.09
N GLN A 151 45.47 3.55 35.99
CA GLN A 151 46.22 3.65 34.72
C GLN A 151 46.03 2.40 33.84
N VAL A 152 46.00 1.21 34.40
CA VAL A 152 45.69 -0.04 33.65
C VAL A 152 44.29 0.02 33.07
N THR A 153 43.32 0.48 33.84
CA THR A 153 41.93 0.64 33.38
C THR A 153 41.83 1.63 32.22
N ALA A 154 42.51 2.78 32.33
CA ALA A 154 42.54 3.79 31.27
C ALA A 154 43.23 3.26 29.99
N ALA A 155 44.37 2.56 30.12
CA ALA A 155 45.06 1.95 28.97
C ALA A 155 44.24 0.83 28.31
N ALA A 156 43.50 0.05 29.11
CA ALA A 156 42.59 -0.99 28.59
C ALA A 156 41.45 -0.38 27.80
N ALA A 157 40.86 0.72 28.28
CA ALA A 157 39.83 1.46 27.56
C ALA A 157 40.37 2.02 26.22
N GLN A 158 41.60 2.57 26.21
CA GLN A 158 42.25 3.06 24.98
C GLN A 158 42.48 1.92 23.96
N LEU A 159 42.92 0.75 24.41
CA LEU A 159 43.05 -0.43 23.54
C LEU A 159 41.69 -0.89 22.95
N THR A 160 40.63 -0.86 23.75
CA THR A 160 39.28 -1.18 23.28
C THR A 160 38.82 -0.22 22.21
N SER A 161 39.04 1.10 22.39
CA SER A 161 38.76 2.13 21.41
C SER A 161 39.51 1.91 20.09
N ALA A 162 40.81 1.63 20.17
CA ALA A 162 41.62 1.35 18.99
C ALA A 162 41.17 0.12 18.22
N ARG A 163 40.81 -0.96 18.93
CA ARG A 163 40.25 -2.17 18.32
C ARG A 163 38.90 -1.95 17.68
N THR A 164 38.04 -1.12 18.27
CA THR A 164 36.74 -0.75 17.71
C THR A 164 36.92 -0.02 16.39
N ASN A 165 37.82 0.96 16.33
CA ASN A 165 38.15 1.69 15.12
C ASN A 165 38.71 0.78 14.01
N LEU A 166 39.59 -0.16 14.38
CA LEU A 166 40.09 -1.18 13.45
C LEU A 166 38.91 -2.09 12.94
N GLY A 167 37.97 -2.43 13.81
CA GLY A 167 36.75 -3.16 13.42
C GLY A 167 35.91 -2.42 12.40
N PHE A 168 35.81 -1.11 12.52
CA PHE A 168 35.07 -0.25 11.58
C PHE A 168 35.74 -0.11 10.21
N ALA A 169 37.02 -0.43 10.09
CA ALA A 169 37.69 -0.46 8.80
C ALA A 169 37.22 -1.62 7.89
N VAL A 170 36.46 -2.59 8.43
CA VAL A 170 35.87 -3.69 7.67
C VAL A 170 34.36 -3.58 7.73
N ILE A 171 33.73 -3.13 6.64
CA ILE A 171 32.30 -2.96 6.56
C ILE A 171 31.65 -4.29 6.17
N ARG A 172 30.69 -4.74 6.98
CA ARG A 172 29.96 -6.00 6.80
C ARG A 172 28.47 -5.78 6.62
N ALA A 173 27.81 -6.72 5.94
CA ALA A 173 26.35 -6.73 5.79
C ALA A 173 25.67 -6.89 7.15
N PRO A 174 24.77 -5.95 7.57
CA PRO A 174 24.08 -6.02 8.86
C PRO A 174 22.97 -7.09 8.87
N PHE A 175 22.41 -7.40 7.72
CA PHE A 175 21.41 -8.46 7.50
C PHE A 175 21.56 -9.02 6.08
N THR A 176 20.88 -10.14 5.82
CA THR A 176 20.84 -10.73 4.47
C THR A 176 19.91 -9.91 3.57
N GLY A 177 20.44 -9.36 2.47
CA GLY A 177 19.70 -8.50 1.56
C GLY A 177 20.43 -8.27 0.26
N LYS A 178 19.78 -7.59 -0.67
CA LYS A 178 20.37 -7.18 -1.94
C LYS A 178 21.13 -5.88 -1.75
N ILE A 179 22.36 -5.88 -2.23
CA ILE A 179 23.22 -4.70 -2.23
C ILE A 179 23.00 -3.90 -3.52
N GLY A 180 22.97 -2.59 -3.42
CA GLY A 180 22.81 -1.67 -4.55
C GLY A 180 24.10 -1.48 -5.36
N ILE A 181 24.09 -0.42 -6.19
CA ILE A 181 25.27 0.05 -6.94
C ILE A 181 26.21 0.77 -5.99
N SER A 182 27.49 0.46 -6.03
CA SER A 182 28.49 1.09 -5.18
C SER A 182 28.67 2.58 -5.54
N GLN A 183 28.62 3.43 -4.50
CA GLN A 183 28.86 4.87 -4.67
C GLN A 183 30.34 5.23 -4.62
N VAL A 184 31.19 4.26 -4.30
CA VAL A 184 32.65 4.43 -4.18
C VAL A 184 33.37 3.35 -4.99
N ARG A 185 34.60 3.63 -5.33
CA ARG A 185 35.48 2.72 -6.10
C ARG A 185 36.73 2.39 -5.31
N LEU A 186 37.43 1.35 -5.75
CA LEU A 186 38.77 1.03 -5.22
C LEU A 186 39.67 2.25 -5.30
N GLY A 187 40.36 2.60 -4.22
CA GLY A 187 41.20 3.78 -4.12
C GLY A 187 40.47 5.08 -3.76
N SER A 188 39.11 5.08 -3.69
CA SER A 188 38.36 6.26 -3.25
C SER A 188 38.73 6.64 -1.81
N GLN A 189 38.92 7.92 -1.57
CA GLN A 189 39.03 8.47 -0.21
C GLN A 189 37.64 8.61 0.40
N ILE A 190 37.46 8.17 1.62
CA ILE A 190 36.21 8.23 2.37
C ILE A 190 36.39 8.99 3.69
N SER A 191 35.31 9.63 4.14
CA SER A 191 35.26 10.39 5.39
C SER A 191 34.18 9.85 6.32
N THR A 192 34.45 9.84 7.61
CA THR A 192 33.58 9.34 8.66
C THR A 192 32.21 10.00 8.61
N GLY A 193 31.16 9.21 8.61
CA GLY A 193 29.74 9.61 8.72
C GLY A 193 29.13 10.23 7.45
N SER A 194 29.93 10.86 6.59
CA SER A 194 29.44 11.62 5.43
C SER A 194 29.39 10.79 4.14
N THR A 195 30.34 9.88 3.93
CA THR A 195 30.41 9.11 2.69
C THR A 195 29.46 7.95 2.71
N LEU A 196 28.45 7.99 1.81
CA LEU A 196 27.58 6.86 1.51
C LEU A 196 28.36 5.87 0.64
N LEU A 197 28.48 4.63 1.08
CA LEU A 197 29.17 3.57 0.34
C LEU A 197 28.21 2.79 -0.54
N ASN A 198 27.07 2.40 0.04
CA ASN A 198 26.04 1.60 -0.63
C ASN A 198 24.75 1.60 0.20
N THR A 199 23.69 1.06 -0.38
CA THR A 199 22.45 0.74 0.33
C THR A 199 22.19 -0.76 0.21
N ILE A 200 21.81 -1.39 1.32
CA ILE A 200 21.37 -2.80 1.36
C ILE A 200 19.91 -2.84 1.76
N SER A 201 19.10 -3.60 1.02
CA SER A 201 17.67 -3.77 1.27
C SER A 201 17.26 -5.23 1.29
N SER A 202 16.27 -5.57 2.14
CA SER A 202 15.67 -6.90 2.15
C SER A 202 14.65 -7.01 1.02
N GLU A 203 14.78 -8.04 0.16
CA GLU A 203 13.85 -8.24 -0.97
C GLU A 203 12.74 -9.25 -0.67
N SER A 204 12.94 -10.16 0.27
CA SER A 204 11.95 -11.18 0.64
C SER A 204 12.00 -11.47 2.14
N PRO A 205 10.89 -11.28 2.87
CA PRO A 205 9.62 -10.69 2.42
C PRO A 205 9.74 -9.19 2.15
N ILE A 206 8.83 -8.65 1.30
CA ILE A 206 8.73 -7.23 0.96
C ILE A 206 7.38 -6.69 1.43
N ALA A 207 7.24 -5.38 1.52
CA ALA A 207 5.99 -4.76 1.93
C ALA A 207 5.44 -3.82 0.86
N VAL A 208 4.14 -3.53 0.95
CA VAL A 208 3.46 -2.48 0.21
C VAL A 208 2.82 -1.54 1.21
N ASP A 209 3.19 -0.29 1.16
CA ASP A 209 2.59 0.79 1.94
C ASP A 209 1.53 1.49 1.11
N PHE A 210 0.37 1.74 1.70
CA PHE A 210 -0.71 2.51 1.11
C PHE A 210 -1.43 3.30 2.19
N VAL A 211 -2.26 4.25 1.79
CA VAL A 211 -3.02 5.11 2.71
C VAL A 211 -4.51 4.81 2.61
N VAL A 212 -5.17 4.90 3.75
CA VAL A 212 -6.60 4.64 3.91
C VAL A 212 -7.24 5.81 4.64
N ASP A 213 -8.41 6.23 4.20
CA ASP A 213 -9.19 7.27 4.87
C ASP A 213 -9.67 6.83 6.24
N GLU A 214 -9.81 7.76 7.17
CA GLU A 214 -10.23 7.50 8.55
C GLU A 214 -11.52 6.69 8.65
N GLY A 215 -12.50 6.96 7.78
CA GLY A 215 -13.77 6.22 7.76
C GLY A 215 -13.64 4.71 7.47
N ASN A 216 -12.55 4.30 6.84
CA ASN A 216 -12.28 2.91 6.46
C ASN A 216 -11.36 2.15 7.45
N ILE A 217 -10.81 2.82 8.47
CA ILE A 217 -9.83 2.22 9.39
C ILE A 217 -10.36 0.97 10.07
N ASN A 218 -11.60 1.03 10.60
CA ASN A 218 -12.22 -0.09 11.30
C ASN A 218 -12.27 -1.37 10.45
N ARG A 219 -12.49 -1.23 9.16
CA ARG A 219 -12.47 -2.36 8.22
C ARG A 219 -11.10 -3.03 8.19
N PHE A 220 -10.01 -2.25 8.11
CA PHE A 220 -8.66 -2.80 8.05
C PHE A 220 -8.22 -3.41 9.38
N VAL A 221 -8.64 -2.86 10.52
CA VAL A 221 -8.44 -3.47 11.84
C VAL A 221 -9.11 -4.85 11.91
N GLN A 222 -10.37 -4.95 11.47
CA GLN A 222 -11.07 -6.25 11.41
C GLN A 222 -10.42 -7.25 10.44
N LEU A 223 -9.81 -6.76 9.34
CA LEU A 223 -9.09 -7.60 8.39
C LEU A 223 -7.73 -8.07 8.95
N GLN A 224 -7.15 -7.32 9.87
CA GLN A 224 -5.90 -7.71 10.55
C GLN A 224 -6.14 -8.85 11.55
N ASP A 225 -7.24 -8.77 12.33
CA ASP A 225 -7.57 -9.76 13.37
C ASP A 225 -8.09 -11.09 12.79
N LYS A 226 -8.76 -11.03 11.67
CA LYS A 226 -9.24 -12.25 11.02
C LYS A 226 -8.08 -12.94 10.32
N ILE A 227 -7.76 -14.17 10.75
CA ILE A 227 -6.98 -15.15 9.97
C ILE A 227 -7.86 -15.55 8.78
N ILE A 228 -8.14 -14.60 7.90
CA ILE A 228 -8.89 -14.87 6.68
C ILE A 228 -8.00 -15.75 5.80
N LYS A 229 -8.60 -16.78 5.20
CA LYS A 229 -7.96 -17.57 4.13
C LYS A 229 -7.34 -16.58 3.16
N ALA A 230 -6.03 -16.39 3.28
CA ALA A 230 -5.29 -15.22 2.82
C ALA A 230 -5.26 -15.04 1.29
N ASP A 231 -5.71 -16.04 0.52
CA ASP A 231 -5.43 -16.13 -0.91
C ASP A 231 -6.19 -15.13 -1.79
N SER A 232 -7.17 -14.40 -1.26
CA SER A 232 -7.96 -13.49 -2.09
C SER A 232 -8.15 -12.08 -1.53
N THR A 233 -7.73 -11.81 -0.29
CA THR A 233 -8.05 -10.54 0.39
C THR A 233 -7.21 -9.37 -0.14
N PHE A 234 -5.90 -9.58 -0.28
CA PHE A 234 -4.95 -8.55 -0.73
C PHE A 234 -4.19 -9.03 -1.95
N LYS A 235 -4.35 -8.34 -3.06
CA LYS A 235 -3.66 -8.61 -4.32
C LYS A 235 -2.96 -7.37 -4.81
N VAL A 236 -1.78 -7.52 -5.38
CA VAL A 236 -1.04 -6.41 -5.99
C VAL A 236 -1.12 -6.54 -7.50
N GLN A 237 -1.37 -5.42 -8.14
CA GLN A 237 -1.24 -5.25 -9.58
C GLN A 237 -0.04 -4.35 -9.85
N LEU A 238 0.91 -4.86 -10.59
CA LEU A 238 2.12 -4.17 -11.00
C LEU A 238 1.84 -3.21 -12.18
N PRO A 239 2.72 -2.26 -12.45
CA PRO A 239 2.67 -1.47 -13.69
C PRO A 239 2.54 -2.37 -14.92
N GLY A 240 1.76 -1.95 -15.90
CA GLY A 240 1.43 -2.78 -17.06
C GLY A 240 0.30 -3.78 -16.87
N GLY A 241 -0.41 -3.74 -15.73
CA GLY A 241 -1.60 -4.58 -15.49
C GLY A 241 -1.29 -6.01 -15.06
N ILE A 242 -0.03 -6.32 -14.73
CA ILE A 242 0.41 -7.65 -14.31
C ILE A 242 -0.05 -7.93 -12.88
N ASN A 243 -0.84 -8.98 -12.68
CA ASN A 243 -1.26 -9.39 -11.35
C ASN A 243 -0.14 -10.16 -10.63
N TYR A 244 0.19 -9.73 -9.41
CA TYR A 244 1.14 -10.43 -8.56
C TYR A 244 0.54 -11.72 -8.03
N GLN A 245 1.29 -12.81 -8.10
CA GLN A 245 0.79 -14.16 -7.84
C GLN A 245 0.57 -14.46 -6.35
N TYR A 246 1.40 -13.87 -5.47
CA TYR A 246 1.40 -14.21 -4.05
C TYR A 246 0.51 -13.23 -3.28
N PRO A 247 -0.38 -13.75 -2.40
CA PRO A 247 -1.24 -12.90 -1.57
C PRO A 247 -0.46 -12.25 -0.43
N GLY A 248 -0.93 -11.06 -0.02
CA GLY A 248 -0.37 -10.32 1.10
C GLY A 248 -1.16 -10.47 2.39
N ARG A 249 -0.54 -10.05 3.49
CA ARG A 249 -1.17 -9.95 4.81
C ARG A 249 -0.83 -8.62 5.46
N ILE A 250 -1.78 -8.02 6.18
CA ILE A 250 -1.54 -6.81 6.96
C ILE A 250 -0.44 -7.11 7.97
N SER A 251 0.62 -6.32 7.92
CA SER A 251 1.74 -6.39 8.85
C SER A 251 1.58 -5.36 9.96
N VAL A 252 1.24 -4.13 9.59
CA VAL A 252 1.12 -3.00 10.52
C VAL A 252 0.08 -2.03 9.99
N ILE A 253 -0.76 -1.53 10.87
CA ILE A 253 -1.55 -0.31 10.69
C ILE A 253 -0.83 0.76 11.54
N ASP A 254 -0.55 1.92 10.99
CA ASP A 254 0.20 2.97 11.68
C ASP A 254 -0.53 3.38 12.97
N ARG A 255 0.20 3.96 13.90
CA ARG A 255 -0.27 4.35 15.22
C ARG A 255 -1.28 5.50 15.19
N GLY A 256 -1.16 6.39 14.24
CA GLY A 256 -1.94 7.62 14.19
C GLY A 256 -2.38 8.02 12.80
N VAL A 257 -3.49 8.72 12.74
CA VAL A 257 -4.01 9.36 11.54
C VAL A 257 -3.22 10.63 11.27
N ASN A 258 -2.88 10.87 10.03
CA ASN A 258 -2.30 12.15 9.61
C ASN A 258 -3.39 13.23 9.63
N ASN A 259 -3.27 14.18 10.56
CA ASN A 259 -4.28 15.22 10.78
C ASN A 259 -4.46 16.19 9.59
N GLN A 260 -3.49 16.26 8.69
CA GLN A 260 -3.60 17.13 7.51
C GLN A 260 -4.40 16.50 6.38
N THR A 261 -4.34 15.17 6.26
CA THR A 261 -4.95 14.43 5.15
C THR A 261 -6.12 13.54 5.58
N GLY A 262 -6.34 13.34 6.88
CA GLY A 262 -7.36 12.42 7.41
C GLY A 262 -7.11 10.96 7.03
N THR A 263 -5.85 10.59 6.79
CA THR A 263 -5.49 9.24 6.33
C THR A 263 -4.54 8.54 7.29
N ILE A 264 -4.56 7.22 7.26
CA ILE A 264 -3.65 6.35 8.00
C ILE A 264 -2.88 5.46 7.03
N ARG A 265 -1.61 5.21 7.34
CA ARG A 265 -0.78 4.29 6.54
C ARG A 265 -0.99 2.86 7.01
N VAL A 266 -1.19 1.97 6.05
CA VAL A 266 -1.28 0.53 6.25
C VAL A 266 -0.18 -0.16 5.46
N ARG A 267 0.49 -1.11 6.10
CA ARG A 267 1.57 -1.91 5.50
C ARG A 267 1.14 -3.35 5.36
N ILE A 268 1.20 -3.86 4.15
CA ILE A 268 0.94 -5.26 3.83
C ILE A 268 2.25 -5.94 3.43
N ARG A 269 2.51 -7.10 4.03
CA ARG A 269 3.68 -7.93 3.71
C ARG A 269 3.33 -8.95 2.66
N PHE A 270 4.22 -9.10 1.68
CA PHE A 270 4.13 -10.08 0.60
C PHE A 270 5.37 -10.96 0.56
N PRO A 271 5.23 -12.29 0.32
CA PRO A 271 6.36 -13.12 -0.11
C PRO A 271 6.88 -12.62 -1.45
N ASN A 272 8.21 -12.60 -1.66
CA ASN A 272 8.79 -12.14 -2.93
C ASN A 272 9.89 -13.10 -3.44
N PRO A 273 9.57 -14.38 -3.66
CA PRO A 273 10.60 -15.38 -3.98
C PRO A 273 11.24 -15.18 -5.36
N LYS A 274 10.56 -14.48 -6.27
CA LYS A 274 11.07 -14.19 -7.64
C LYS A 274 11.60 -12.76 -7.79
N ASN A 275 11.70 -12.00 -6.70
CA ASN A 275 12.15 -10.59 -6.68
C ASN A 275 11.45 -9.70 -7.72
N GLN A 276 10.15 -9.95 -7.97
CA GLN A 276 9.33 -9.17 -8.91
C GLN A 276 8.89 -7.82 -8.33
N LEU A 277 8.74 -7.75 -7.01
CA LEU A 277 8.48 -6.52 -6.28
C LEU A 277 9.83 -5.88 -5.92
N ILE A 278 10.04 -4.66 -6.36
CA ILE A 278 11.28 -3.91 -6.15
C ILE A 278 10.98 -2.70 -5.29
N ASP A 279 11.84 -2.40 -4.34
CA ASP A 279 11.75 -1.22 -3.47
C ASP A 279 11.60 0.07 -4.28
N GLY A 280 10.67 0.94 -3.89
CA GLY A 280 10.30 2.18 -4.59
C GLY A 280 9.33 2.01 -5.76
N MET A 281 8.93 0.79 -6.15
CA MET A 281 7.99 0.56 -7.24
C MET A 281 6.58 0.98 -6.84
N SER A 282 5.88 1.74 -7.70
CA SER A 282 4.45 2.02 -7.55
C SER A 282 3.62 0.79 -7.96
N CYS A 283 2.52 0.56 -7.27
CA CYS A 283 1.61 -0.53 -7.58
C CYS A 283 0.15 -0.16 -7.23
N VAL A 284 -0.79 -0.95 -7.70
CA VAL A 284 -2.20 -0.87 -7.30
C VAL A 284 -2.49 -2.04 -6.37
N LEU A 285 -2.89 -1.74 -5.15
CA LEU A 285 -3.34 -2.73 -4.18
C LEU A 285 -4.84 -2.95 -4.34
N ASN A 286 -5.24 -4.16 -4.66
CA ASN A 286 -6.63 -4.60 -4.74
C ASN A 286 -7.02 -5.28 -3.42
N VAL A 287 -7.91 -4.66 -2.66
CA VAL A 287 -8.41 -5.15 -1.37
C VAL A 287 -9.83 -5.65 -1.52
N LEU A 288 -10.09 -6.91 -1.17
CA LEU A 288 -11.43 -7.48 -1.25
C LEU A 288 -12.40 -6.64 -0.41
N ASN A 289 -13.47 -6.16 -1.05
CA ASN A 289 -14.47 -5.38 -0.35
C ASN A 289 -15.30 -6.28 0.57
N THR A 290 -15.58 -5.79 1.79
CA THR A 290 -16.37 -6.54 2.79
C THR A 290 -17.81 -6.71 2.39
N ALA A 291 -18.37 -5.86 1.53
CA ALA A 291 -19.69 -6.01 0.94
C ALA A 291 -19.69 -6.99 -0.25
N SER A 292 -18.52 -7.58 -0.61
CA SER A 292 -18.48 -8.69 -1.57
C SER A 292 -19.21 -9.91 -1.03
N GLY A 293 -19.83 -10.67 -1.91
CA GLY A 293 -20.59 -11.86 -1.55
C GLY A 293 -21.94 -11.88 -2.26
N ASN A 294 -22.94 -12.38 -1.58
CA ASN A 294 -24.29 -12.57 -2.16
C ASN A 294 -25.03 -11.22 -2.31
N GLN A 295 -24.75 -10.52 -3.42
CA GLN A 295 -25.27 -9.19 -3.74
C GLN A 295 -26.23 -9.22 -4.93
N ILE A 296 -27.17 -8.29 -4.95
CA ILE A 296 -28.01 -8.07 -6.12
C ILE A 296 -27.14 -7.51 -7.24
N THR A 297 -27.08 -8.21 -8.37
CA THR A 297 -26.37 -7.76 -9.56
C THR A 297 -27.29 -7.71 -10.76
N ILE A 298 -27.16 -6.66 -11.55
CA ILE A 298 -27.92 -6.46 -12.78
C ILE A 298 -26.96 -6.16 -13.94
N PRO A 299 -27.34 -6.50 -15.19
CA PRO A 299 -26.56 -6.08 -16.35
C PRO A 299 -26.46 -4.56 -16.41
N TYR A 300 -25.25 -4.04 -16.60
CA TYR A 300 -25.02 -2.57 -16.66
C TYR A 300 -25.88 -1.89 -17.73
N LYS A 301 -26.19 -2.60 -18.83
CA LYS A 301 -27.09 -2.11 -19.90
C LYS A 301 -28.54 -1.84 -19.45
N ALA A 302 -28.96 -2.34 -18.29
CA ALA A 302 -30.28 -2.09 -17.73
C ALA A 302 -30.37 -0.79 -16.91
N VAL A 303 -29.22 -0.18 -16.62
CA VAL A 303 -29.14 1.06 -15.84
C VAL A 303 -29.32 2.24 -16.76
N VAL A 304 -30.22 3.16 -16.39
CA VAL A 304 -30.44 4.43 -17.07
C VAL A 304 -29.95 5.56 -16.16
N GLU A 305 -29.07 6.38 -16.69
CA GLU A 305 -28.56 7.56 -15.98
C GLU A 305 -29.32 8.79 -16.46
N GLN A 306 -29.89 9.54 -15.51
CA GLN A 306 -30.61 10.80 -15.77
C GLN A 306 -30.23 11.82 -14.71
N MET A 307 -29.71 12.96 -15.14
CA MET A 307 -29.31 14.10 -14.25
C MET A 307 -28.39 13.71 -13.10
N GLY A 308 -27.48 12.74 -13.33
CA GLY A 308 -26.56 12.25 -12.30
C GLY A 308 -27.16 11.23 -11.32
N GLU A 309 -28.42 10.81 -11.53
CA GLU A 309 -29.07 9.76 -10.77
C GLU A 309 -29.24 8.51 -11.63
N PHE A 310 -29.26 7.34 -10.96
CA PHE A 310 -29.36 6.05 -11.63
C PHE A 310 -30.72 5.41 -11.39
N PHE A 311 -31.30 4.91 -12.47
CA PHE A 311 -32.62 4.30 -12.47
C PHE A 311 -32.62 2.96 -13.19
N VAL A 312 -33.59 2.13 -12.85
CA VAL A 312 -33.95 0.92 -13.61
C VAL A 312 -35.46 0.90 -13.84
N TYR A 313 -35.89 0.26 -14.90
CA TYR A 313 -37.29 0.02 -15.13
C TYR A 313 -37.65 -1.37 -14.63
N VAL A 314 -38.56 -1.45 -13.64
CA VAL A 314 -39.12 -2.68 -13.09
C VAL A 314 -40.45 -2.97 -13.78
N ALA A 315 -40.59 -4.14 -14.40
CA ALA A 315 -41.80 -4.57 -15.06
C ALA A 315 -42.75 -5.24 -14.03
N GLN A 316 -43.94 -4.69 -13.92
CA GLN A 316 -45.05 -5.26 -13.19
C GLN A 316 -46.17 -5.58 -14.19
N ASP A 317 -46.33 -6.85 -14.53
CA ASP A 317 -47.20 -7.37 -15.57
C ASP A 317 -47.00 -6.67 -16.93
N THR A 318 -47.84 -5.74 -17.32
CA THR A 318 -47.81 -5.02 -18.59
C THR A 318 -47.38 -3.57 -18.46
N ILE A 319 -46.98 -3.14 -17.29
CA ILE A 319 -46.59 -1.76 -17.00
C ILE A 319 -45.16 -1.74 -16.44
N VAL A 320 -44.39 -0.70 -16.76
CA VAL A 320 -43.08 -0.50 -16.16
C VAL A 320 -43.08 0.71 -15.22
N HIS A 321 -42.39 0.55 -14.09
CA HIS A 321 -42.15 1.63 -13.16
C HIS A 321 -40.66 1.94 -13.08
N GLN A 322 -40.34 3.23 -13.06
CA GLN A 322 -38.96 3.72 -12.92
C GLN A 322 -38.58 3.74 -11.44
N HIS A 323 -37.60 2.94 -11.05
CA HIS A 323 -37.08 2.88 -9.70
C HIS A 323 -35.71 3.51 -9.64
N LYS A 324 -35.53 4.47 -8.71
CA LYS A 324 -34.22 5.01 -8.38
C LYS A 324 -33.41 3.95 -7.65
N ILE A 325 -32.14 3.77 -8.08
CA ILE A 325 -31.24 2.80 -7.48
C ILE A 325 -29.95 3.45 -7.02
N GLN A 326 -29.35 2.88 -5.98
CA GLN A 326 -27.95 3.15 -5.65
C GLN A 326 -27.09 2.05 -6.27
N ILE A 327 -26.17 2.48 -7.14
CA ILE A 327 -25.24 1.55 -7.78
C ILE A 327 -23.97 1.38 -6.95
N GLY A 328 -23.47 0.17 -6.91
CA GLY A 328 -22.18 -0.21 -6.36
C GLY A 328 -21.14 -0.40 -7.47
N PRO A 329 -20.07 -1.14 -7.18
CA PRO A 329 -19.00 -1.39 -8.14
C PRO A 329 -19.48 -2.28 -9.31
N LYS A 330 -18.83 -2.07 -10.46
CA LYS A 330 -19.02 -2.89 -11.65
C LYS A 330 -18.25 -4.20 -11.53
N VAL A 331 -18.92 -5.31 -11.76
CA VAL A 331 -18.36 -6.67 -11.74
C VAL A 331 -18.53 -7.29 -13.12
N LYS A 332 -17.50 -7.32 -13.93
CA LYS A 332 -17.52 -7.75 -15.35
C LYS A 332 -18.56 -6.91 -16.17
N SER A 333 -19.59 -7.55 -16.71
CA SER A 333 -20.68 -6.92 -17.45
C SER A 333 -21.85 -6.46 -16.58
N ASN A 334 -21.84 -6.83 -15.28
CA ASN A 334 -22.89 -6.50 -14.33
C ASN A 334 -22.45 -5.38 -13.38
N ILE A 335 -23.44 -4.76 -12.73
CA ILE A 335 -23.22 -3.79 -11.65
C ILE A 335 -23.94 -4.27 -10.39
N VAL A 336 -23.33 -4.06 -9.24
CA VAL A 336 -23.96 -4.31 -7.95
C VAL A 336 -24.98 -3.22 -7.68
N VAL A 337 -26.15 -3.59 -7.19
CA VAL A 337 -27.16 -2.64 -6.72
C VAL A 337 -27.22 -2.73 -5.20
N LEU A 338 -26.97 -1.59 -4.55
CA LEU A 338 -26.97 -1.50 -3.09
C LEU A 338 -28.36 -1.30 -2.54
N GLU A 339 -29.19 -0.46 -3.23
CA GLU A 339 -30.54 -0.12 -2.81
C GLU A 339 -31.42 0.16 -4.03
N GLY A 340 -32.76 0.00 -3.88
CA GLY A 340 -33.78 0.41 -4.84
C GLY A 340 -34.52 -0.70 -5.55
N ILE A 341 -34.02 -1.95 -5.53
CA ILE A 341 -34.70 -3.15 -6.08
C ILE A 341 -34.55 -4.34 -5.15
N LYS A 342 -35.42 -5.35 -5.35
CA LYS A 342 -35.43 -6.58 -4.56
C LYS A 342 -35.13 -7.80 -5.43
N GLU A 343 -34.70 -8.87 -4.77
CA GLU A 343 -34.53 -10.16 -5.42
C GLU A 343 -35.90 -10.65 -5.96
N GLY A 344 -35.94 -11.13 -7.20
CA GLY A 344 -37.14 -11.55 -7.90
C GLY A 344 -37.79 -10.47 -8.77
N ASP A 345 -37.45 -9.18 -8.61
CA ASP A 345 -37.95 -8.11 -9.48
C ASP A 345 -37.55 -8.39 -10.94
N LYS A 346 -38.47 -8.08 -11.86
CA LYS A 346 -38.22 -8.19 -13.31
C LYS A 346 -37.78 -6.87 -13.86
N ILE A 347 -36.50 -6.72 -14.17
CA ILE A 347 -35.94 -5.50 -14.74
C ILE A 347 -35.89 -5.56 -16.26
N VAL A 348 -36.10 -4.42 -16.92
CA VAL A 348 -35.99 -4.32 -18.36
C VAL A 348 -34.51 -4.19 -18.73
N THR A 349 -34.04 -5.05 -19.63
CA THR A 349 -32.62 -5.05 -20.11
C THR A 349 -32.47 -4.57 -21.54
N GLU A 350 -33.55 -4.57 -22.34
CA GLU A 350 -33.55 -4.06 -23.73
C GLU A 350 -34.88 -3.36 -24.04
N GLY A 351 -34.80 -2.33 -24.91
CA GLY A 351 -35.95 -1.50 -25.27
C GLY A 351 -36.13 -0.23 -24.41
N LEU A 352 -35.15 0.09 -23.56
CA LEU A 352 -35.15 1.19 -22.58
C LEU A 352 -35.43 2.58 -23.19
N GLN A 353 -34.91 2.83 -24.41
CA GLN A 353 -34.95 4.18 -25.03
C GLN A 353 -36.36 4.75 -25.29
N LYS A 354 -37.37 3.89 -25.33
CA LYS A 354 -38.76 4.27 -25.61
C LYS A 354 -39.67 4.18 -24.37
N LEU A 355 -39.07 3.83 -23.21
CA LEU A 355 -39.86 3.68 -21.99
C LEU A 355 -40.05 5.01 -21.27
N ARG A 356 -41.18 5.15 -20.63
CA ARG A 356 -41.50 6.19 -19.65
C ARG A 356 -42.09 5.54 -18.43
N ASP A 357 -42.04 6.19 -17.30
CA ASP A 357 -42.71 5.69 -16.08
C ASP A 357 -44.20 5.52 -16.32
N GLY A 358 -44.74 4.39 -15.88
CA GLY A 358 -46.14 4.00 -16.13
C GLY A 358 -46.44 3.54 -17.56
N GLY A 359 -45.41 3.36 -18.42
CA GLY A 359 -45.59 2.93 -19.80
C GLY A 359 -46.01 1.47 -19.96
N HIS A 360 -46.86 1.20 -20.98
CA HIS A 360 -47.26 -0.16 -21.32
C HIS A 360 -46.18 -0.90 -22.11
N ILE A 361 -45.91 -2.16 -21.73
CA ILE A 361 -44.91 -3.02 -22.35
C ILE A 361 -45.52 -4.32 -22.87
N THR A 362 -44.85 -4.91 -23.85
CA THR A 362 -45.05 -6.30 -24.30
C THR A 362 -43.75 -7.07 -24.09
N LEU A 363 -43.84 -8.24 -23.48
CA LEU A 363 -42.71 -9.15 -23.32
C LEU A 363 -42.39 -9.79 -24.67
N GLY A 364 -41.24 -9.54 -25.25
CA GLY A 364 -40.81 -10.14 -26.51
C GLY A 364 -39.45 -9.55 -26.96
N GLN A 365 -38.80 -10.26 -27.86
CA GLN A 365 -37.55 -9.71 -28.44
C GLN A 365 -37.87 -8.48 -29.26
N PRO A 366 -37.09 -7.36 -29.11
CA PRO A 366 -37.22 -6.22 -30.02
C PRO A 366 -36.95 -6.74 -31.44
N LYS A 367 -37.88 -6.51 -32.38
CA LYS A 367 -37.65 -6.77 -33.81
C LYS A 367 -36.38 -5.99 -34.20
N GLN A 368 -35.34 -6.70 -34.65
CA GLN A 368 -34.18 -6.06 -35.30
C GLN A 368 -34.71 -5.18 -36.44
N ALA A 369 -34.30 -3.92 -36.45
CA ALA A 369 -34.58 -3.06 -37.58
C ALA A 369 -34.06 -3.73 -38.86
N PRO A 370 -34.82 -3.73 -39.97
CA PRO A 370 -34.37 -4.28 -41.23
C PRO A 370 -33.02 -3.68 -41.60
N GLN A 371 -31.99 -4.49 -41.73
CA GLN A 371 -30.73 -4.07 -42.32
C GLN A 371 -31.05 -3.56 -43.72
N GLY A 372 -30.83 -2.26 -43.94
CA GLY A 372 -30.98 -1.67 -45.25
C GLY A 372 -30.18 -2.47 -46.28
N GLN A 373 -30.89 -2.96 -47.31
CA GLN A 373 -30.29 -3.49 -48.51
C GLN A 373 -29.33 -2.42 -49.07
N GLN A 374 -28.04 -2.74 -49.11
CA GLN A 374 -27.11 -1.96 -49.92
C GLN A 374 -27.56 -2.08 -51.38
N PRO A 375 -27.75 -0.96 -52.13
CA PRO A 375 -27.95 -1.03 -53.56
C PRO A 375 -26.63 -1.52 -54.17
N GLY A 376 -26.72 -2.66 -54.88
CA GLY A 376 -25.67 -3.19 -55.68
C GLY A 376 -25.24 -2.21 -56.76
N LYS A 377 -23.96 -1.96 -56.83
CA LYS A 377 -23.13 -1.92 -58.02
C LYS A 377 -21.67 -1.86 -57.61
#